data_1d0f3ded26d4cd6d16e6dfd91bc315b1
#
_entry.id   1d0f3ded26d4cd6d16e6dfd91bc315b1
#
_cell.length_a   1.000
_cell.length_b   1.000
_cell.length_c   1.000
_cell.angle_alpha   90.00
_cell.angle_beta   90.00
_cell.angle_gamma   90.00
#
_symmetry.space_group_name_H-M   'P 1'
#
loop_
_entity.id
_entity.type
_entity.pdbx_description
1 polymer ?
#
loop_
_entity_poly.entity_id
_entity_poly.type
_entity_poly.pdbx_seq_one_letter_code
_entity_poly.pdbx_strand_id
1 'polypeptide(L)'
;MRFLYAIALAFLAFFTPLISRADLVGISGEVYAVNGVAGTTTYRIYADFDNAADQLIAIYGIDYDPLEILTTTSFFQQTVAGGPLSTNINPAFFGFFPDAAFDSWFTIGLDNQTGNQLQTIGFNYANFEAGNSWVVNDIIGGTIFSLPGEVQNLPVGGRVLMAQLTSSGEIDVRFNIQWRNSAQVPTNTPDLILHLPEAAPGCTDPNALNYDPAATEDDGSCTYPAPSFTGLTWELVASDVTPGFDTYRVYANFTNPFDQLVAVYGQDITPLSITTSGSFFQDGLGGFTSNEILPALYGVSPTLIYDSWVTIGRESGANDLQTLNVPSASFESGGDLIVNSAAGGAWFVFPDVEPTAFPDGSGRVLVAQVTTDGIVDVLLNLQYRAQDGTNPQEVGLTLTFPDIVLGCTDPTACNYNNAATDDDGSCILPDGCT
;
A
#
# COMPACT_ATOMS: atom_id res chain seq x y z
N MET A 1 -44.66 -33.72 -66.20
CA MET A 1 -43.87 -34.78 -65.52
C MET A 1 -42.47 -34.28 -65.27
N ARG A 2 -42.19 -33.81 -64.04
CA ARG A 2 -40.88 -33.41 -63.62
C ARG A 2 -40.55 -34.18 -62.32
N PHE A 3 -39.59 -35.08 -62.43
CA PHE A 3 -39.05 -35.86 -61.30
C PHE A 3 -38.13 -34.98 -60.45
N LEU A 4 -38.44 -34.77 -59.16
CA LEU A 4 -37.60 -34.25 -58.15
C LEU A 4 -36.79 -35.36 -57.52
N TYR A 5 -35.48 -35.37 -57.71
CA TYR A 5 -34.54 -36.17 -56.92
C TYR A 5 -34.17 -35.44 -55.64
N ALA A 6 -34.56 -35.98 -54.50
CA ALA A 6 -34.09 -35.51 -53.20
C ALA A 6 -32.78 -36.25 -52.90
N ILE A 7 -31.68 -35.47 -52.80
CA ILE A 7 -30.38 -35.97 -52.36
C ILE A 7 -30.36 -35.81 -50.83
N ALA A 8 -30.44 -36.95 -50.12
CA ALA A 8 -30.20 -36.99 -48.67
C ALA A 8 -28.68 -36.94 -48.42
N LEU A 9 -28.15 -35.79 -47.99
CA LEU A 9 -26.79 -35.71 -47.44
C LEU A 9 -26.79 -36.26 -46.01
N ALA A 10 -26.23 -37.48 -45.85
CA ALA A 10 -25.90 -38.02 -44.55
C ALA A 10 -24.66 -37.27 -43.99
N PHE A 11 -24.85 -36.40 -43.00
CA PHE A 11 -23.75 -35.87 -42.21
C PHE A 11 -23.23 -37.01 -41.31
N LEU A 12 -22.11 -37.63 -41.70
CA LEU A 12 -21.32 -38.46 -40.81
C LEU A 12 -20.54 -37.48 -39.87
N ALA A 13 -21.06 -37.25 -38.67
CA ALA A 13 -20.31 -36.61 -37.60
C ALA A 13 -19.19 -37.55 -37.17
N PHE A 14 -18.00 -37.31 -37.65
CA PHE A 14 -16.79 -37.88 -37.05
C PHE A 14 -16.67 -37.33 -35.63
N PHE A 15 -17.13 -38.06 -34.63
CA PHE A 15 -16.67 -37.90 -33.26
C PHE A 15 -15.20 -38.33 -33.25
N THR A 16 -14.28 -37.38 -33.47
CA THR A 16 -12.92 -37.58 -32.99
C THR A 16 -13.02 -37.52 -31.46
N PRO A 17 -12.63 -38.58 -30.74
CA PRO A 17 -12.48 -38.46 -29.32
C PRO A 17 -11.49 -37.30 -29.12
N LEU A 18 -11.89 -36.27 -28.39
CA LEU A 18 -10.95 -35.37 -27.76
C LEU A 18 -10.06 -36.25 -26.88
N ILE A 19 -8.90 -36.64 -27.40
CA ILE A 19 -7.85 -37.24 -26.61
C ILE A 19 -7.46 -36.10 -25.68
N SER A 20 -8.00 -36.11 -24.46
CA SER A 20 -7.46 -35.32 -23.36
C SER A 20 -5.98 -35.67 -23.32
N ARG A 21 -5.13 -34.74 -23.70
CA ARG A 21 -3.69 -34.93 -23.58
C ARG A 21 -3.46 -34.95 -22.08
N ALA A 22 -3.18 -36.12 -21.55
CA ALA A 22 -2.77 -36.30 -20.19
C ALA A 22 -1.44 -35.59 -20.07
N ASP A 23 -1.40 -34.53 -19.31
CA ASP A 23 -0.20 -33.69 -19.17
C ASP A 23 0.03 -33.40 -17.67
N LEU A 24 1.30 -33.35 -17.31
CA LEU A 24 1.73 -32.74 -16.07
C LEU A 24 1.30 -31.25 -16.11
N VAL A 25 0.60 -30.80 -15.08
CA VAL A 25 0.13 -29.40 -14.95
C VAL A 25 1.26 -28.52 -14.41
N GLY A 26 2.05 -29.03 -13.46
CA GLY A 26 3.14 -28.32 -12.82
C GLY A 26 3.49 -28.91 -11.46
N ILE A 27 4.03 -28.07 -10.58
CA ILE A 27 4.23 -28.39 -9.16
C ILE A 27 3.54 -27.34 -8.31
N SER A 28 3.07 -27.76 -7.13
CA SER A 28 2.43 -26.86 -6.15
C SER A 28 2.92 -27.12 -4.73
N GLY A 29 2.76 -26.11 -3.87
CA GLY A 29 3.07 -26.18 -2.46
C GLY A 29 1.81 -26.13 -1.59
N GLU A 30 1.86 -26.77 -0.44
CA GLU A 30 0.80 -26.73 0.56
C GLU A 30 1.40 -26.56 1.95
N VAL A 31 0.86 -25.65 2.75
CA VAL A 31 1.23 -25.56 4.17
C VAL A 31 0.67 -26.77 4.91
N TYR A 32 1.54 -27.66 5.32
CA TYR A 32 1.18 -28.84 6.11
C TYR A 32 1.03 -28.51 7.60
N ALA A 33 1.95 -27.70 8.14
CA ALA A 33 1.89 -27.28 9.54
C ALA A 33 2.61 -25.95 9.76
N VAL A 34 2.08 -25.12 10.66
CA VAL A 34 2.74 -23.93 11.17
C VAL A 34 3.11 -24.17 12.63
N ASN A 35 4.36 -23.87 13.00
CA ASN A 35 4.90 -24.10 14.36
C ASN A 35 4.84 -25.58 14.82
N GLY A 36 4.84 -26.54 13.91
CA GLY A 36 5.03 -27.94 14.25
C GLY A 36 6.38 -28.17 14.95
N VAL A 37 7.42 -27.50 14.46
CA VAL A 37 8.63 -27.13 15.19
C VAL A 37 8.60 -25.63 15.41
N ALA A 38 8.93 -25.17 16.59
CA ALA A 38 8.79 -23.77 16.98
C ALA A 38 9.50 -22.80 16.01
N GLY A 39 8.76 -21.82 15.47
CA GLY A 39 9.27 -20.82 14.54
C GLY A 39 9.45 -21.31 13.10
N THR A 40 8.93 -22.48 12.74
CA THR A 40 9.03 -23.01 11.38
C THR A 40 7.68 -23.23 10.72
N THR A 41 7.67 -23.28 9.39
CA THR A 41 6.54 -23.76 8.58
C THR A 41 6.97 -25.02 7.84
N THR A 42 6.11 -26.03 7.87
CA THR A 42 6.27 -27.27 7.10
C THR A 42 5.44 -27.22 5.85
N TYR A 43 6.06 -27.39 4.70
CA TYR A 43 5.42 -27.42 3.40
C TYR A 43 5.46 -28.83 2.83
N ARG A 44 4.41 -29.23 2.09
CA ARG A 44 4.41 -30.39 1.23
C ARG A 44 4.35 -29.94 -0.22
N ILE A 45 5.20 -30.53 -1.05
CA ILE A 45 5.35 -30.18 -2.46
C ILE A 45 4.85 -31.35 -3.31
N TYR A 46 4.06 -31.05 -4.31
CA TYR A 46 3.38 -32.03 -5.16
C TYR A 46 3.70 -31.80 -6.64
N ALA A 47 3.71 -32.89 -7.41
CA ALA A 47 3.52 -32.83 -8.86
C ALA A 47 2.03 -32.94 -9.17
N ASP A 48 1.49 -32.02 -9.97
CA ASP A 48 0.08 -31.90 -10.29
C ASP A 48 -0.20 -32.51 -11.68
N PHE A 49 -1.19 -33.39 -11.74
CA PHE A 49 -1.59 -34.09 -12.95
C PHE A 49 -3.08 -33.91 -13.21
N ASP A 50 -3.47 -33.75 -14.48
CA ASP A 50 -4.86 -33.67 -14.89
C ASP A 50 -5.48 -35.06 -15.14
N ASN A 51 -4.67 -36.12 -15.17
CA ASN A 51 -5.12 -37.49 -15.39
C ASN A 51 -4.67 -38.45 -14.26
N ALA A 52 -5.62 -39.09 -13.61
CA ALA A 52 -5.38 -39.99 -12.49
C ALA A 52 -4.62 -41.27 -12.87
N ALA A 53 -4.39 -41.56 -14.16
CA ALA A 53 -3.63 -42.71 -14.64
C ALA A 53 -2.16 -42.36 -14.98
N ASP A 54 -1.76 -41.10 -14.87
CA ASP A 54 -0.39 -40.67 -15.05
C ASP A 54 0.46 -41.06 -13.82
N GLN A 55 1.75 -41.20 -14.01
CA GLN A 55 2.64 -41.70 -12.95
C GLN A 55 3.87 -40.83 -12.81
N LEU A 56 4.15 -40.35 -11.62
CA LEU A 56 5.45 -39.78 -11.29
C LEU A 56 6.46 -40.92 -11.07
N ILE A 57 7.54 -40.95 -11.84
CA ILE A 57 8.51 -42.07 -11.82
C ILE A 57 9.79 -41.70 -11.09
N ALA A 58 10.31 -40.49 -11.33
CA ALA A 58 11.58 -40.08 -10.74
C ALA A 58 11.66 -38.56 -10.52
N ILE A 59 12.49 -38.20 -9.53
CA ILE A 59 13.03 -36.85 -9.31
C ILE A 59 14.53 -36.98 -9.53
N TYR A 60 15.15 -36.13 -10.37
CA TYR A 60 16.56 -36.23 -10.71
C TYR A 60 17.26 -34.88 -10.72
N GLY A 61 18.59 -34.92 -10.63
CA GLY A 61 19.47 -33.77 -10.81
C GLY A 61 20.76 -34.17 -11.50
N ILE A 62 21.26 -33.32 -12.40
CA ILE A 62 22.50 -33.51 -13.14
C ILE A 62 23.05 -32.13 -13.55
N ASP A 63 24.27 -32.05 -14.13
CA ASP A 63 24.95 -30.80 -14.45
C ASP A 63 24.18 -29.87 -15.41
N TYR A 64 23.44 -30.39 -16.38
CA TYR A 64 22.65 -29.61 -17.33
C TYR A 64 21.17 -29.44 -16.95
N ASP A 65 20.65 -30.25 -16.00
CA ASP A 65 19.35 -30.12 -15.36
C ASP A 65 19.56 -30.14 -13.83
N PRO A 66 20.02 -29.07 -13.18
CA PRO A 66 20.32 -29.08 -11.76
C PRO A 66 19.03 -29.23 -10.92
N LEU A 67 19.13 -30.02 -9.84
CA LEU A 67 18.14 -30.03 -8.78
C LEU A 67 18.61 -29.08 -7.69
N GLU A 68 17.72 -28.16 -7.29
CA GLU A 68 18.01 -27.15 -6.28
C GLU A 68 16.93 -27.13 -5.22
N ILE A 69 17.34 -27.26 -3.95
CA ILE A 69 16.47 -27.17 -2.78
C ILE A 69 17.14 -26.17 -1.85
N LEU A 70 16.68 -24.93 -1.90
CA LEU A 70 17.33 -23.80 -1.24
C LEU A 70 16.45 -23.29 -0.09
N THR A 71 17.07 -22.71 0.92
CA THR A 71 16.38 -21.96 1.97
C THR A 71 17.22 -20.78 2.42
N THR A 72 16.56 -19.71 2.80
CA THR A 72 17.21 -18.51 3.35
C THR A 72 17.70 -18.71 4.80
N THR A 73 17.31 -19.81 5.45
CA THR A 73 17.72 -20.14 6.82
C THR A 73 18.33 -21.55 6.88
N SER A 74 17.58 -22.51 7.44
CA SER A 74 17.97 -23.93 7.47
C SER A 74 16.71 -24.81 7.39
N PHE A 75 16.88 -26.01 6.85
CA PHE A 75 15.88 -27.07 6.94
C PHE A 75 15.94 -27.74 8.31
N PHE A 76 14.77 -27.99 8.88
CA PHE A 76 14.70 -28.81 10.07
C PHE A 76 14.94 -30.28 9.72
N GLN A 77 15.85 -30.94 10.47
CA GLN A 77 16.19 -32.35 10.32
C GLN A 77 16.11 -33.05 11.68
N GLN A 78 15.31 -34.08 11.77
CA GLN A 78 15.19 -34.91 12.98
C GLN A 78 16.21 -36.05 12.93
N THR A 79 17.33 -35.89 13.65
CA THR A 79 18.53 -36.73 13.54
C THR A 79 18.40 -38.16 14.10
N VAL A 80 17.32 -38.45 14.86
CA VAL A 80 17.12 -39.74 15.55
C VAL A 80 16.07 -40.59 14.91
N ALA A 81 14.96 -39.96 14.46
CA ALA A 81 13.78 -40.64 13.93
C ALA A 81 13.36 -40.11 12.56
N GLY A 82 14.23 -39.33 11.90
CA GLY A 82 14.07 -38.75 10.57
C GLY A 82 15.05 -39.32 9.55
N GLY A 83 15.19 -38.61 8.45
CA GLY A 83 16.12 -38.88 7.36
C GLY A 83 15.66 -38.38 6.00
N PRO A 84 16.53 -38.37 4.96
CA PRO A 84 16.31 -37.64 3.72
C PRO A 84 15.18 -38.18 2.85
N LEU A 85 14.67 -39.36 3.13
CA LEU A 85 13.61 -40.00 2.35
C LEU A 85 12.42 -40.40 3.23
N SER A 86 11.22 -40.34 2.71
CA SER A 86 10.02 -40.80 3.43
C SER A 86 10.11 -42.26 3.89
N THR A 87 10.95 -43.09 3.28
CA THR A 87 11.25 -44.45 3.75
C THR A 87 11.99 -44.50 5.09
N ASN A 88 12.56 -43.39 5.54
CA ASN A 88 13.17 -43.26 6.86
C ASN A 88 12.14 -42.86 7.93
N ILE A 89 10.99 -42.35 7.53
CA ILE A 89 9.96 -41.85 8.44
C ILE A 89 9.08 -42.99 8.93
N ASN A 90 9.16 -43.25 10.24
CA ASN A 90 8.33 -44.24 10.90
C ASN A 90 7.32 -43.59 11.86
N PRO A 91 6.01 -43.56 11.52
CA PRO A 91 4.99 -42.96 12.36
C PRO A 91 4.88 -43.54 13.80
N ALA A 92 5.37 -44.77 14.00
CA ALA A 92 5.40 -45.37 15.35
C ALA A 92 6.33 -44.61 16.33
N PHE A 93 7.28 -43.83 15.82
CA PHE A 93 8.18 -43.02 16.63
C PHE A 93 7.62 -41.65 17.00
N PHE A 94 6.53 -41.17 16.39
CA PHE A 94 5.96 -39.84 16.66
C PHE A 94 5.48 -39.69 18.11
N GLY A 95 5.15 -40.78 18.79
CA GLY A 95 4.83 -40.77 20.22
C GLY A 95 6.03 -40.47 21.12
N PHE A 96 7.27 -40.72 20.65
CA PHE A 96 8.54 -40.49 21.38
C PHE A 96 9.28 -39.26 20.86
N PHE A 97 9.16 -39.00 19.57
CA PHE A 97 9.77 -37.90 18.85
C PHE A 97 8.70 -37.18 18.02
N PRO A 98 7.83 -36.35 18.65
CA PRO A 98 6.70 -35.72 17.96
C PRO A 98 7.13 -34.83 16.78
N ASP A 99 8.30 -34.22 16.86
CA ASP A 99 8.91 -33.36 15.84
C ASP A 99 9.37 -34.13 14.58
N ALA A 100 9.52 -35.48 14.67
CA ALA A 100 9.79 -36.31 13.50
C ALA A 100 8.67 -36.28 12.44
N ALA A 101 7.46 -35.90 12.82
CA ALA A 101 6.36 -35.67 11.89
C ALA A 101 6.60 -34.46 10.96
N PHE A 102 7.52 -33.56 11.35
CA PHE A 102 7.87 -32.33 10.63
C PHE A 102 9.27 -32.34 10.03
N ASP A 103 9.91 -33.52 9.98
CA ASP A 103 11.20 -33.71 9.33
C ASP A 103 11.16 -33.33 7.86
N SER A 104 12.30 -32.91 7.30
CA SER A 104 12.43 -32.57 5.88
C SER A 104 12.91 -33.78 5.08
N TRP A 105 12.18 -34.20 4.07
CA TRP A 105 12.47 -35.39 3.29
C TRP A 105 11.86 -35.35 1.89
N PHE A 106 12.30 -36.28 1.02
CA PHE A 106 11.82 -36.47 -0.35
C PHE A 106 11.09 -37.81 -0.51
N THR A 107 10.16 -37.87 -1.50
CA THR A 107 9.37 -39.05 -1.76
C THR A 107 8.82 -39.10 -3.20
N ILE A 108 8.11 -40.17 -3.50
CA ILE A 108 7.14 -40.29 -4.59
C ILE A 108 5.89 -40.94 -3.98
N GLY A 109 4.87 -40.08 -3.73
CA GLY A 109 3.53 -40.45 -3.33
C GLY A 109 3.30 -40.75 -1.85
N LEU A 110 4.17 -41.53 -1.17
CA LEU A 110 3.98 -41.94 0.22
C LEU A 110 4.82 -41.10 1.20
N ASP A 111 4.23 -40.71 2.32
CA ASP A 111 4.83 -39.85 3.34
C ASP A 111 5.56 -40.58 4.49
N ASN A 112 5.60 -41.88 4.44
CA ASN A 112 6.27 -42.72 5.44
C ASN A 112 6.76 -44.06 4.85
N GLN A 113 7.40 -44.86 5.68
CA GLN A 113 8.02 -46.13 5.27
C GLN A 113 7.00 -47.25 4.90
N THR A 114 5.74 -47.13 5.29
CA THR A 114 4.77 -48.25 5.18
C THR A 114 4.39 -48.48 3.74
N GLY A 115 4.83 -49.64 3.19
CA GLY A 115 4.55 -50.03 1.80
C GLY A 115 5.32 -49.22 0.75
N ASN A 116 6.24 -48.33 1.18
CA ASN A 116 6.94 -47.43 0.31
C ASN A 116 8.07 -48.12 -0.46
N GLN A 117 8.02 -48.08 -1.80
CA GLN A 117 8.95 -48.73 -2.73
C GLN A 117 9.99 -47.72 -3.30
N LEU A 118 10.15 -46.57 -2.62
CA LEU A 118 11.09 -45.52 -3.05
C LEU A 118 12.53 -46.02 -3.02
N GLN A 119 13.28 -45.70 -4.04
CA GLN A 119 14.70 -45.98 -4.19
C GLN A 119 15.48 -44.70 -4.53
N THR A 120 16.78 -44.70 -4.27
CA THR A 120 17.68 -43.59 -4.62
C THR A 120 19.01 -44.14 -5.13
N ILE A 121 19.61 -43.39 -6.06
CA ILE A 121 20.96 -43.66 -6.57
C ILE A 121 21.68 -42.34 -6.90
N GLY A 122 22.97 -42.28 -6.59
CA GLY A 122 23.83 -41.16 -6.94
C GLY A 122 23.73 -39.93 -6.03
N PHE A 123 22.64 -39.73 -5.30
CA PHE A 123 22.48 -38.57 -4.41
C PHE A 123 23.30 -38.67 -3.13
N ASN A 124 23.93 -37.56 -2.77
CA ASN A 124 24.57 -37.36 -1.46
C ASN A 124 23.73 -36.35 -0.64
N TYR A 125 23.08 -36.84 0.40
CA TYR A 125 22.18 -36.06 1.26
C TYR A 125 22.87 -35.38 2.44
N ALA A 126 24.20 -35.52 2.60
CA ALA A 126 24.89 -35.05 3.80
C ALA A 126 24.70 -33.55 4.11
N ASN A 127 24.67 -32.70 3.08
CA ASN A 127 24.38 -31.27 3.26
C ASN A 127 22.93 -31.03 3.66
N PHE A 128 21.99 -31.70 3.04
CA PHE A 128 20.57 -31.60 3.36
C PHE A 128 20.27 -32.07 4.79
N GLU A 129 20.83 -33.21 5.19
CA GLU A 129 20.70 -33.75 6.54
C GLU A 129 21.37 -32.87 7.62
N ALA A 130 22.32 -32.02 7.22
CA ALA A 130 22.88 -30.99 8.09
C ALA A 130 22.02 -29.72 8.17
N GLY A 131 20.85 -29.71 7.52
CA GLY A 131 19.92 -28.57 7.47
C GLY A 131 20.26 -27.50 6.42
N ASN A 132 21.27 -27.73 5.57
CA ASN A 132 21.68 -26.76 4.56
C ASN A 132 20.89 -26.90 3.27
N SER A 133 20.95 -25.87 2.44
CA SER A 133 20.50 -25.93 1.04
C SER A 133 21.22 -27.07 0.30
N TRP A 134 20.49 -27.73 -0.61
CA TRP A 134 20.97 -28.91 -1.34
C TRP A 134 20.87 -28.69 -2.84
N VAL A 135 22.00 -28.83 -3.52
CA VAL A 135 22.13 -28.67 -4.96
C VAL A 135 22.80 -29.89 -5.56
N VAL A 136 22.21 -30.43 -6.63
CA VAL A 136 22.81 -31.53 -7.42
C VAL A 136 23.00 -31.03 -8.84
N ASN A 137 24.24 -30.72 -9.19
CA ASN A 137 24.66 -30.11 -10.46
C ASN A 137 25.97 -30.70 -11.00
N ASP A 138 26.31 -31.92 -10.59
CA ASP A 138 27.51 -32.59 -11.08
C ASP A 138 27.18 -33.58 -12.22
N ILE A 139 28.21 -33.96 -12.98
CA ILE A 139 28.08 -34.81 -14.18
C ILE A 139 27.58 -36.24 -13.88
N ILE A 140 27.73 -36.70 -12.65
CA ILE A 140 27.25 -38.02 -12.22
C ILE A 140 25.76 -37.95 -11.96
N GLY A 141 25.33 -36.85 -11.34
CA GLY A 141 23.95 -36.63 -10.94
C GLY A 141 23.42 -37.64 -9.94
N GLY A 142 22.10 -37.65 -9.82
CA GLY A 142 21.40 -38.62 -8.96
C GLY A 142 19.91 -38.64 -9.24
N THR A 143 19.23 -39.61 -8.64
CA THR A 143 17.79 -39.76 -8.77
C THR A 143 17.17 -40.42 -7.55
N ILE A 144 15.97 -39.97 -7.22
CA ILE A 144 14.98 -40.68 -6.39
C ILE A 144 13.93 -41.24 -7.34
N PHE A 145 13.58 -42.49 -7.22
CA PHE A 145 12.64 -43.08 -8.14
C PHE A 145 11.79 -44.18 -7.49
N SER A 146 10.65 -44.45 -8.09
CA SER A 146 9.78 -45.60 -7.85
C SER A 146 9.53 -46.33 -9.16
N LEU A 147 9.52 -47.64 -9.12
CA LEU A 147 9.34 -48.42 -10.37
C LEU A 147 7.96 -48.16 -11.00
N PRO A 148 7.89 -48.11 -12.34
CA PRO A 148 6.63 -47.94 -13.02
C PRO A 148 5.61 -49.02 -12.64
N GLY A 149 4.35 -48.61 -12.40
CA GLY A 149 3.26 -49.50 -12.03
C GLY A 149 3.01 -49.59 -10.51
N GLU A 150 3.88 -49.04 -9.69
CA GLU A 150 3.62 -48.90 -8.25
C GLU A 150 2.43 -47.95 -8.02
N VAL A 151 1.55 -48.30 -7.08
CA VAL A 151 0.34 -47.48 -6.77
C VAL A 151 0.71 -46.10 -6.22
N GLN A 152 1.82 -45.99 -5.52
CA GLN A 152 2.31 -44.72 -4.96
C GLN A 152 2.67 -43.67 -6.03
N ASN A 153 2.91 -44.09 -7.26
CA ASN A 153 3.24 -43.22 -8.39
C ASN A 153 2.03 -42.49 -8.95
N LEU A 154 0.81 -42.98 -8.63
CA LEU A 154 -0.43 -42.42 -9.17
C LEU A 154 -0.91 -41.22 -8.38
N PRO A 155 -1.48 -40.22 -9.06
CA PRO A 155 -2.04 -39.06 -8.39
C PRO A 155 -3.22 -39.44 -7.46
N VAL A 156 -3.19 -38.91 -6.27
CA VAL A 156 -4.31 -38.90 -5.31
C VAL A 156 -4.87 -37.49 -5.24
N GLY A 157 -6.12 -37.32 -5.66
CA GLY A 157 -6.70 -35.97 -5.77
C GLY A 157 -6.02 -35.09 -6.83
N GLY A 158 -5.46 -35.70 -7.89
CA GLY A 158 -4.74 -35.00 -8.95
C GLY A 158 -3.26 -34.69 -8.63
N ARG A 159 -2.74 -35.16 -7.49
CA ARG A 159 -1.39 -34.78 -7.03
C ARG A 159 -0.57 -35.98 -6.56
N VAL A 160 0.75 -35.94 -6.79
CA VAL A 160 1.72 -36.90 -6.26
C VAL A 160 2.70 -36.17 -5.36
N LEU A 161 2.79 -36.56 -4.09
CA LEU A 161 3.70 -35.95 -3.13
C LEU A 161 5.17 -36.20 -3.53
N MET A 162 5.99 -35.13 -3.51
CA MET A 162 7.42 -35.17 -3.87
C MET A 162 8.35 -34.86 -2.71
N ALA A 163 7.96 -33.97 -1.82
CA ALA A 163 8.79 -33.58 -0.68
C ALA A 163 7.95 -33.05 0.48
N GLN A 164 8.49 -33.15 1.69
CA GLN A 164 8.14 -32.36 2.84
C GLN A 164 9.36 -31.55 3.26
N LEU A 165 9.23 -30.25 3.39
CA LEU A 165 10.30 -29.33 3.74
C LEU A 165 9.86 -28.43 4.90
N THR A 166 10.65 -28.37 5.96
CA THR A 166 10.38 -27.56 7.15
C THR A 166 11.49 -26.54 7.32
N SER A 167 11.15 -25.26 7.31
CA SER A 167 12.09 -24.15 7.46
C SER A 167 11.46 -22.97 8.18
N SER A 168 12.28 -22.12 8.78
CA SER A 168 11.89 -20.81 9.31
C SER A 168 12.05 -19.68 8.27
N GLY A 169 12.64 -19.98 7.12
CA GLY A 169 12.85 -19.03 6.03
C GLY A 169 12.11 -19.43 4.76
N GLU A 170 12.31 -18.63 3.73
CA GLU A 170 11.83 -18.89 2.38
C GLU A 170 12.50 -20.15 1.81
N ILE A 171 11.79 -20.84 0.94
CA ILE A 171 12.25 -22.06 0.28
C ILE A 171 12.08 -21.87 -1.23
N ASP A 172 13.15 -22.05 -1.98
CA ASP A 172 13.13 -22.13 -3.44
C ASP A 172 13.45 -23.55 -3.85
N VAL A 173 12.62 -24.13 -4.71
CA VAL A 173 12.90 -25.45 -5.27
C VAL A 173 12.92 -25.41 -6.79
N ARG A 174 13.83 -26.19 -7.34
CA ARG A 174 13.91 -26.49 -8.77
C ARG A 174 13.96 -28.01 -8.92
N PHE A 175 12.85 -28.60 -9.34
CA PHE A 175 12.74 -30.03 -9.57
C PHE A 175 12.84 -30.37 -11.06
N ASN A 176 13.51 -31.48 -11.34
CA ASN A 176 13.45 -32.15 -12.64
C ASN A 176 12.81 -33.50 -12.41
N ILE A 177 11.75 -33.82 -13.16
CA ILE A 177 11.01 -35.04 -12.95
C ILE A 177 10.90 -35.87 -14.22
N GLN A 178 10.83 -37.18 -14.04
CA GLN A 178 10.39 -38.13 -15.07
C GLN A 178 9.02 -38.66 -14.69
N TRP A 179 8.09 -38.60 -15.62
CA TRP A 179 6.75 -39.10 -15.44
C TRP A 179 6.29 -39.90 -16.68
N ARG A 180 5.22 -40.66 -16.55
CA ARG A 180 4.59 -41.36 -17.65
C ARG A 180 3.12 -41.00 -17.74
N ASN A 181 2.65 -40.83 -18.98
CA ASN A 181 1.23 -40.64 -19.22
C ASN A 181 0.48 -42.00 -19.15
N SER A 182 -0.85 -41.95 -19.26
CA SER A 182 -1.71 -43.11 -19.26
C SER A 182 -1.41 -44.13 -20.38
N ALA A 183 -0.77 -43.71 -21.48
CA ALA A 183 -0.27 -44.57 -22.56
C ALA A 183 1.14 -45.16 -22.26
N GLN A 184 1.65 -44.99 -21.06
CA GLN A 184 2.97 -45.44 -20.57
C GLN A 184 4.17 -44.83 -21.33
N VAL A 185 3.98 -43.66 -21.94
CA VAL A 185 5.06 -42.94 -22.61
C VAL A 185 5.85 -42.13 -21.56
N PRO A 186 7.16 -42.37 -21.39
CA PRO A 186 7.97 -41.61 -20.44
C PRO A 186 8.26 -40.21 -20.99
N THR A 187 8.21 -39.21 -20.12
CA THR A 187 8.50 -37.82 -20.40
C THR A 187 9.38 -37.26 -19.29
N ASN A 188 10.42 -36.50 -19.66
CA ASN A 188 11.21 -35.73 -18.72
C ASN A 188 10.71 -34.27 -18.77
N THR A 189 10.48 -33.69 -17.62
CA THR A 189 10.15 -32.26 -17.46
C THR A 189 11.14 -31.64 -16.49
N PRO A 190 12.15 -30.93 -17.00
CA PRO A 190 13.09 -30.21 -16.18
C PRO A 190 12.51 -28.85 -15.75
N ASP A 191 13.25 -28.16 -14.85
CA ASP A 191 13.06 -26.76 -14.46
C ASP A 191 11.66 -26.42 -13.92
N LEU A 192 11.09 -27.31 -13.13
CA LEU A 192 9.88 -27.01 -12.38
C LEU A 192 10.28 -26.20 -11.13
N ILE A 193 9.94 -24.93 -11.13
CA ILE A 193 10.34 -23.97 -10.08
C ILE A 193 9.14 -23.65 -9.21
N LEU A 194 9.37 -23.59 -7.88
CA LEU A 194 8.38 -23.17 -6.90
C LEU A 194 9.08 -22.37 -5.79
N HIS A 195 8.49 -21.26 -5.42
CA HIS A 195 8.88 -20.43 -4.27
C HIS A 195 7.87 -20.59 -3.14
N LEU A 196 8.33 -20.75 -1.90
CA LEU A 196 7.48 -20.92 -0.73
C LEU A 196 7.90 -19.97 0.42
N PRO A 197 6.93 -19.26 1.05
CA PRO A 197 5.50 -19.31 0.72
C PRO A 197 5.24 -18.80 -0.70
N GLU A 198 4.23 -19.35 -1.35
CA GLU A 198 3.79 -18.80 -2.64
C GLU A 198 3.37 -17.35 -2.45
N ALA A 199 3.80 -16.48 -3.36
CA ALA A 199 3.37 -15.08 -3.37
C ALA A 199 1.84 -15.03 -3.50
N ALA A 200 1.20 -14.35 -2.57
CA ALA A 200 -0.21 -14.02 -2.67
C ALA A 200 -0.31 -12.57 -3.16
N PRO A 201 -0.49 -12.35 -4.48
CA PRO A 201 -0.61 -11.00 -5.01
C PRO A 201 -1.93 -10.36 -4.56
N GLY A 202 -1.87 -9.09 -4.24
CA GLY A 202 -3.02 -8.30 -3.80
C GLY A 202 -2.56 -6.97 -3.24
N CYS A 203 -3.50 -6.13 -2.82
CA CYS A 203 -3.17 -4.85 -2.21
C CYS A 203 -2.65 -5.04 -0.77
N THR A 204 -1.39 -4.68 -0.52
CA THR A 204 -0.73 -4.81 0.80
C THR A 204 -0.79 -3.53 1.64
N ASP A 205 -1.34 -2.42 1.14
CA ASP A 205 -1.47 -1.18 1.91
C ASP A 205 -2.73 -1.21 2.80
N PRO A 206 -2.58 -1.20 4.15
CA PRO A 206 -3.71 -1.19 5.08
C PRO A 206 -4.65 0.02 4.94
N ASN A 207 -4.19 1.10 4.31
CA ASN A 207 -4.98 2.30 4.09
C ASN A 207 -5.79 2.26 2.79
N ALA A 208 -5.57 1.28 1.92
CA ALA A 208 -6.31 1.12 0.68
C ALA A 208 -7.74 0.59 0.93
N LEU A 209 -8.68 0.98 0.05
CA LEU A 209 -10.08 0.53 0.12
C LEU A 209 -10.24 -0.98 -0.08
N ASN A 210 -9.32 -1.60 -0.81
CA ASN A 210 -9.29 -3.02 -1.15
C ASN A 210 -8.08 -3.75 -0.53
N TYR A 211 -7.61 -3.28 0.63
CA TYR A 211 -6.56 -3.99 1.39
C TYR A 211 -6.90 -5.46 1.58
N ASP A 212 -5.96 -6.33 1.23
CA ASP A 212 -6.05 -7.77 1.46
C ASP A 212 -5.00 -8.19 2.51
N PRO A 213 -5.41 -8.51 3.76
CA PRO A 213 -4.47 -8.94 4.80
C PRO A 213 -3.79 -10.29 4.52
N ALA A 214 -4.25 -11.05 3.51
CA ALA A 214 -3.61 -12.28 3.06
C ALA A 214 -2.57 -12.06 1.96
N ALA A 215 -2.55 -10.87 1.34
CA ALA A 215 -1.55 -10.54 0.33
C ALA A 215 -0.16 -10.45 0.95
N THR A 216 0.83 -11.08 0.28
CA THR A 216 2.25 -11.03 0.64
C THR A 216 3.07 -10.23 -0.38
N GLU A 217 2.49 -9.94 -1.54
CA GLU A 217 3.10 -9.16 -2.61
C GLU A 217 2.09 -8.14 -3.16
N ASP A 218 2.51 -6.88 -3.27
CA ASP A 218 1.67 -5.84 -3.85
C ASP A 218 1.62 -6.01 -5.38
N ASP A 219 0.43 -6.24 -5.90
CA ASP A 219 0.17 -6.41 -7.33
C ASP A 219 -0.19 -5.09 -8.05
N GLY A 220 -0.13 -3.96 -7.33
CA GLY A 220 -0.52 -2.64 -7.83
C GLY A 220 -2.04 -2.43 -7.92
N SER A 221 -2.84 -3.34 -7.33
CA SER A 221 -4.30 -3.25 -7.35
C SER A 221 -4.88 -2.33 -6.29
N CYS A 222 -4.06 -1.73 -5.42
CA CYS A 222 -4.52 -0.84 -4.36
C CYS A 222 -5.37 0.30 -4.91
N THR A 223 -6.53 0.49 -4.32
CA THR A 223 -7.45 1.57 -4.67
C THR A 223 -7.67 2.48 -3.48
N TYR A 224 -7.72 3.79 -3.74
CA TYR A 224 -7.85 4.83 -2.71
C TYR A 224 -9.06 5.71 -2.98
N PRO A 225 -9.60 6.41 -1.95
CA PRO A 225 -10.59 7.46 -2.17
C PRO A 225 -10.08 8.49 -3.19
N ALA A 226 -10.99 9.05 -4.00
CA ALA A 226 -10.63 10.16 -4.89
C ALA A 226 -10.05 11.34 -4.09
N PRO A 227 -9.18 12.18 -4.71
CA PRO A 227 -8.68 13.41 -4.11
C PRO A 227 -9.82 14.24 -3.54
N SER A 228 -9.67 14.75 -2.32
CA SER A 228 -10.80 15.13 -1.49
C SER A 228 -10.80 16.59 -1.04
N PHE A 229 -10.02 17.46 -1.68
CA PHE A 229 -10.06 18.88 -1.40
C PHE A 229 -11.47 19.45 -1.69
N THR A 230 -12.04 20.22 -0.73
CA THR A 230 -13.42 20.74 -0.82
C THR A 230 -13.49 22.26 -0.81
N GLY A 231 -12.38 22.95 -0.67
CA GLY A 231 -12.34 24.41 -0.70
C GLY A 231 -11.64 25.03 0.51
N LEU A 232 -11.63 26.35 0.55
CA LEU A 232 -11.12 27.14 1.67
C LEU A 232 -12.27 27.53 2.61
N THR A 233 -11.97 27.65 3.90
CA THR A 233 -12.87 28.24 4.90
C THR A 233 -12.08 29.15 5.84
N TRP A 234 -12.80 29.99 6.57
CA TRP A 234 -12.25 30.84 7.59
C TRP A 234 -12.98 30.68 8.92
N GLU A 235 -12.34 31.09 9.99
CA GLU A 235 -12.86 31.06 11.35
C GLU A 235 -12.44 32.32 12.09
N LEU A 236 -13.35 33.00 12.79
CA LEU A 236 -13.03 34.08 13.73
C LEU A 236 -12.50 33.45 15.03
N VAL A 237 -11.26 33.73 15.36
CA VAL A 237 -10.57 33.20 16.53
C VAL A 237 -10.72 34.12 17.74
N ALA A 238 -10.59 35.43 17.54
CA ALA A 238 -10.73 36.44 18.59
C ALA A 238 -11.15 37.77 17.99
N SER A 239 -11.94 38.56 18.72
CA SER A 239 -12.36 39.90 18.34
C SER A 239 -11.75 40.94 19.25
N ASP A 240 -11.50 42.12 18.66
CA ASP A 240 -11.02 43.34 19.36
C ASP A 240 -9.75 43.07 20.22
N VAL A 241 -8.89 42.22 19.69
CA VAL A 241 -7.63 41.79 20.36
C VAL A 241 -6.63 42.93 20.56
N THR A 242 -6.65 43.86 19.63
CA THR A 242 -6.13 45.24 19.70
C THR A 242 -7.29 46.10 19.21
N PRO A 243 -7.53 47.32 19.74
CA PRO A 243 -8.74 48.08 19.38
C PRO A 243 -8.99 48.15 17.87
N GLY A 244 -10.11 47.54 17.43
CA GLY A 244 -10.52 47.46 16.05
C GLY A 244 -9.95 46.32 15.22
N PHE A 245 -9.10 45.42 15.79
CA PHE A 245 -8.52 44.27 15.08
C PHE A 245 -9.12 42.98 15.52
N ASP A 246 -9.53 42.17 14.53
CA ASP A 246 -10.04 40.81 14.71
C ASP A 246 -9.05 39.77 14.14
N THR A 247 -8.96 38.61 14.78
CA THR A 247 -8.07 37.54 14.37
C THR A 247 -8.86 36.43 13.69
N TYR A 248 -8.43 36.08 12.49
CA TYR A 248 -9.04 35.04 11.66
C TYR A 248 -8.01 33.97 11.33
N ARG A 249 -8.53 32.73 11.10
CA ARG A 249 -7.74 31.62 10.57
C ARG A 249 -8.32 31.12 9.26
N VAL A 250 -7.46 30.80 8.31
CA VAL A 250 -7.80 30.27 6.99
C VAL A 250 -7.42 28.79 6.94
N TYR A 251 -8.33 27.97 6.47
CA TYR A 251 -8.17 26.52 6.40
C TYR A 251 -8.41 26.00 4.98
N ALA A 252 -7.61 25.00 4.59
CA ALA A 252 -7.88 24.11 3.46
C ALA A 252 -8.65 22.89 3.96
N ASN A 253 -9.77 22.54 3.30
CA ASN A 253 -10.66 21.47 3.74
C ASN A 253 -10.55 20.23 2.86
N PHE A 254 -10.54 19.05 3.50
CA PHE A 254 -10.43 17.76 2.87
C PHE A 254 -11.45 16.78 3.46
N THR A 255 -11.96 15.88 2.65
CA THR A 255 -12.81 14.77 3.11
C THR A 255 -12.03 13.50 3.40
N ASN A 256 -10.81 13.37 2.86
CA ASN A 256 -9.93 12.24 3.12
C ASN A 256 -8.84 12.64 4.15
N PRO A 257 -8.81 12.02 5.35
CA PRO A 257 -7.85 12.37 6.39
C PRO A 257 -6.39 11.97 6.07
N PHE A 258 -6.17 11.23 4.98
CA PHE A 258 -4.85 10.79 4.54
C PHE A 258 -4.24 11.67 3.44
N ASP A 259 -4.99 12.65 2.94
CA ASP A 259 -4.44 13.64 2.00
C ASP A 259 -3.61 14.67 2.79
N GLN A 260 -2.44 15.01 2.29
CA GLN A 260 -1.51 15.91 2.96
C GLN A 260 -1.34 17.21 2.18
N LEU A 261 -1.64 18.37 2.80
CA LEU A 261 -1.29 19.67 2.20
C LEU A 261 0.24 19.85 2.22
N VAL A 262 0.85 19.96 1.04
CA VAL A 262 2.32 20.03 0.93
C VAL A 262 2.85 21.41 0.57
N ALA A 263 2.08 22.21 -0.16
CA ALA A 263 2.53 23.56 -0.53
C ALA A 263 1.36 24.54 -0.74
N VAL A 264 1.65 25.79 -0.43
CA VAL A 264 0.89 26.98 -0.86
C VAL A 264 1.83 27.83 -1.70
N TYR A 265 1.45 28.18 -2.93
CA TYR A 265 2.37 28.78 -3.88
C TYR A 265 1.73 29.85 -4.75
N GLY A 266 2.58 30.70 -5.35
CA GLY A 266 2.18 31.68 -6.34
C GLY A 266 3.29 31.96 -7.35
N GLN A 267 2.89 32.41 -8.55
CA GLN A 267 3.77 32.87 -9.63
C GLN A 267 3.01 33.85 -10.53
N ASP A 268 3.66 34.37 -11.58
CA ASP A 268 3.06 35.37 -12.47
C ASP A 268 1.78 34.92 -13.19
N ILE A 269 1.70 33.65 -13.57
CA ILE A 269 0.53 33.08 -14.28
C ILE A 269 -0.53 32.52 -13.32
N THR A 270 -0.16 32.21 -12.08
CA THR A 270 -1.05 31.77 -10.99
C THR A 270 -0.67 32.55 -9.72
N PRO A 271 -1.07 33.81 -9.61
CA PRO A 271 -0.68 34.65 -8.48
C PRO A 271 -1.29 34.14 -7.17
N LEU A 272 -0.60 34.45 -6.08
CA LEU A 272 -1.10 34.26 -4.72
C LEU A 272 -1.16 35.63 -4.06
N SER A 273 -2.23 35.91 -3.31
CA SER A 273 -2.32 37.08 -2.47
C SER A 273 -3.14 36.83 -1.21
N ILE A 274 -2.72 37.48 -0.13
CA ILE A 274 -3.53 37.72 1.09
C ILE A 274 -3.48 39.22 1.32
N THR A 275 -4.60 39.90 1.10
CA THR A 275 -4.69 41.36 1.13
C THR A 275 -5.76 41.80 2.12
N THR A 276 -5.69 43.01 2.61
CA THR A 276 -6.71 43.58 3.49
C THR A 276 -7.08 45.00 3.08
N SER A 277 -8.33 45.39 3.28
CA SER A 277 -8.76 46.78 3.12
C SER A 277 -8.24 47.71 4.22
N GLY A 278 -7.70 47.16 5.31
CA GLY A 278 -7.07 47.85 6.43
C GLY A 278 -5.57 47.60 6.51
N SER A 279 -5.13 47.09 7.63
CA SER A 279 -3.74 46.66 7.88
C SER A 279 -3.70 45.32 8.61
N PHE A 280 -2.63 44.56 8.41
CA PHE A 280 -2.38 43.36 9.22
C PHE A 280 -1.62 43.75 10.51
N PHE A 281 -2.06 43.20 11.62
CA PHE A 281 -1.35 43.32 12.88
C PHE A 281 -0.12 42.41 12.88
N GLN A 282 1.03 42.98 13.26
CA GLN A 282 2.29 42.28 13.42
C GLN A 282 2.89 42.56 14.81
N ASP A 283 3.17 41.51 15.57
CA ASP A 283 3.85 41.61 16.85
C ASP A 283 5.38 41.65 16.64
N GLY A 284 6.08 42.56 17.29
CA GLY A 284 7.52 42.72 17.12
C GLY A 284 8.37 41.51 17.59
N LEU A 285 7.78 40.52 18.23
CA LEU A 285 8.40 39.23 18.61
C LEU A 285 7.89 38.05 17.79
N GLY A 286 7.01 38.32 16.84
CA GLY A 286 6.48 37.34 15.89
C GLY A 286 7.30 37.20 14.62
N GLY A 287 6.69 36.73 13.55
CA GLY A 287 7.30 36.63 12.24
C GLY A 287 6.40 35.98 11.20
N PHE A 288 6.92 35.90 9.98
CA PHE A 288 6.16 35.52 8.79
C PHE A 288 5.52 34.13 8.86
N THR A 289 6.11 33.21 9.60
CA THR A 289 5.63 31.80 9.67
C THR A 289 5.32 31.40 11.11
N SER A 290 4.44 30.40 11.26
CA SER A 290 4.15 29.80 12.58
C SER A 290 5.39 29.28 13.31
N ASN A 291 6.50 29.00 12.61
CA ASN A 291 7.79 28.64 13.24
C ASN A 291 8.36 29.72 14.17
N GLU A 292 8.06 30.95 13.86
CA GLU A 292 8.58 32.13 14.56
C GLU A 292 7.68 32.52 15.73
N ILE A 293 6.48 31.94 15.82
CA ILE A 293 5.56 32.15 16.94
C ILE A 293 5.95 31.24 18.10
N LEU A 294 6.63 31.79 19.08
CA LEU A 294 7.16 31.04 20.21
C LEU A 294 6.26 31.17 21.45
N PRO A 295 5.53 30.13 21.86
CA PRO A 295 4.65 30.17 23.04
C PRO A 295 5.37 30.62 24.34
N ALA A 296 6.67 30.35 24.44
CA ALA A 296 7.48 30.80 25.58
C ALA A 296 7.54 32.35 25.73
N LEU A 297 7.25 33.09 24.65
CA LEU A 297 7.25 34.55 24.64
C LEU A 297 5.88 35.18 24.95
N TYR A 298 4.80 34.39 25.04
CA TYR A 298 3.45 34.92 25.36
C TYR A 298 3.38 35.65 26.71
N GLY A 299 4.24 35.29 27.65
CA GLY A 299 4.37 36.01 28.92
C GLY A 299 5.11 37.35 28.81
N VAL A 300 5.85 37.60 27.70
CA VAL A 300 6.59 38.83 27.42
C VAL A 300 5.79 39.75 26.50
N SER A 301 5.20 39.20 25.45
CA SER A 301 4.26 39.87 24.54
C SER A 301 2.97 39.07 24.45
N PRO A 302 1.94 39.39 25.23
CA PRO A 302 0.64 38.69 25.17
C PRO A 302 -0.06 38.83 23.82
N THR A 303 0.28 39.86 23.03
CA THR A 303 -0.27 40.12 21.70
C THR A 303 0.34 39.23 20.62
N LEU A 304 1.44 38.53 20.89
CA LEU A 304 2.08 37.58 19.96
C LEU A 304 1.15 36.42 19.53
N ILE A 305 0.21 36.04 20.39
CA ILE A 305 -0.80 35.04 20.06
C ILE A 305 -1.71 35.46 18.88
N TYR A 306 -1.80 36.75 18.61
CA TYR A 306 -2.62 37.37 17.58
C TYR A 306 -1.82 37.85 16.37
N ASP A 307 -0.54 37.57 16.32
CA ASP A 307 0.32 37.86 15.18
C ASP A 307 -0.22 37.30 13.87
N SER A 308 0.09 37.96 12.74
CA SER A 308 -0.33 37.49 11.42
C SER A 308 0.80 36.67 10.77
N TRP A 309 0.54 35.44 10.39
CA TRP A 309 1.53 34.51 9.88
C TRP A 309 0.93 33.47 8.94
N VAL A 310 1.78 32.78 8.19
CA VAL A 310 1.40 31.65 7.31
C VAL A 310 1.93 30.34 7.86
N THR A 311 1.27 29.23 7.46
CA THR A 311 1.63 27.88 7.94
C THR A 311 1.14 26.77 7.02
N ILE A 312 1.48 25.54 7.38
CA ILE A 312 0.79 24.32 6.97
C ILE A 312 0.56 23.49 8.24
N GLY A 313 -0.68 23.57 8.76
CA GLY A 313 -1.21 22.77 9.85
C GLY A 313 -0.85 23.21 11.26
N ARG A 314 0.34 23.73 11.51
CA ARG A 314 0.80 24.07 12.88
C ARG A 314 0.55 25.52 13.24
N GLU A 315 0.13 25.76 14.50
CA GLU A 315 -0.18 27.12 15.00
C GLU A 315 1.03 27.88 15.54
N SER A 316 2.04 27.16 16.02
CA SER A 316 3.20 27.80 16.66
C SER A 316 4.36 26.83 16.87
N GLY A 317 5.55 27.39 17.07
CA GLY A 317 6.77 26.64 17.38
C GLY A 317 7.41 25.96 16.18
N ALA A 318 8.60 25.39 16.39
CA ALA A 318 9.38 24.76 15.32
C ALA A 318 8.63 23.62 14.66
N ASN A 319 8.57 23.66 13.34
CA ASN A 319 8.04 22.61 12.46
C ASN A 319 8.90 22.50 11.21
N ASP A 320 8.54 21.60 10.29
CA ASP A 320 9.27 21.39 9.04
C ASP A 320 8.87 22.35 7.91
N LEU A 321 8.12 23.41 8.20
CA LEU A 321 7.71 24.43 7.24
C LEU A 321 8.93 25.15 6.66
N GLN A 322 9.00 25.18 5.34
CA GLN A 322 10.02 25.88 4.57
C GLN A 322 9.39 27.01 3.77
N THR A 323 10.17 28.03 3.46
CA THR A 323 9.77 29.14 2.58
C THR A 323 10.76 29.30 1.44
N LEU A 324 10.25 29.61 0.25
CA LEU A 324 11.06 29.87 -0.94
C LEU A 324 10.54 31.11 -1.67
N ASN A 325 11.39 32.12 -1.84
CA ASN A 325 11.13 33.36 -2.61
C ASN A 325 9.81 34.06 -2.28
N VAL A 326 9.27 33.95 -1.07
CA VAL A 326 8.09 34.73 -0.64
C VAL A 326 8.50 36.11 -0.23
N PRO A 327 7.92 37.18 -0.82
CA PRO A 327 8.24 38.58 -0.45
C PRO A 327 7.49 39.00 0.81
N SER A 328 7.89 38.49 1.98
CA SER A 328 7.19 38.67 3.25
C SER A 328 7.34 40.10 3.87
N ALA A 329 8.28 40.92 3.41
CA ALA A 329 8.61 42.21 4.07
C ALA A 329 7.44 43.19 4.11
N SER A 330 6.54 43.23 3.10
CA SER A 330 5.35 44.06 3.11
C SER A 330 4.37 43.57 4.18
N PHE A 331 4.13 42.26 4.22
CA PHE A 331 3.23 41.58 5.16
C PHE A 331 3.69 41.79 6.60
N GLU A 332 5.00 41.62 6.88
CA GLU A 332 5.61 41.86 8.19
C GLU A 332 5.56 43.34 8.64
N SER A 333 5.25 44.24 7.71
CA SER A 333 5.05 45.68 8.01
C SER A 333 3.55 46.06 8.07
N GLY A 334 2.65 45.06 8.10
CA GLY A 334 1.20 45.26 8.14
C GLY A 334 0.53 45.45 6.77
N GLY A 335 1.27 45.32 5.67
CA GLY A 335 0.76 45.41 4.31
C GLY A 335 0.42 44.03 3.70
N ASP A 336 0.09 44.04 2.43
CA ASP A 336 -0.33 42.85 1.69
C ASP A 336 0.80 41.84 1.47
N LEU A 337 0.43 40.55 1.44
CA LEU A 337 1.25 39.45 0.95
C LEU A 337 0.88 39.12 -0.52
N ILE A 338 1.83 39.36 -1.44
CA ILE A 338 1.61 39.11 -2.87
C ILE A 338 2.77 38.34 -3.47
N VAL A 339 2.50 37.20 -4.11
CA VAL A 339 3.46 36.41 -4.86
C VAL A 339 2.99 36.31 -6.32
N ASN A 340 3.58 37.11 -7.20
CA ASN A 340 3.19 37.29 -8.59
C ASN A 340 4.37 37.42 -9.55
N SER A 341 5.57 37.02 -9.14
CA SER A 341 6.77 37.09 -9.97
C SER A 341 6.98 35.81 -10.80
N ALA A 342 7.70 35.93 -11.90
CA ALA A 342 8.06 34.78 -12.73
C ALA A 342 8.91 33.72 -12.01
N ALA A 343 9.65 34.13 -10.96
CA ALA A 343 10.40 33.19 -10.14
C ALA A 343 9.49 32.39 -9.18
N GLY A 344 8.26 32.84 -8.98
CA GLY A 344 7.32 32.27 -8.03
C GLY A 344 7.78 32.38 -6.58
N GLY A 345 6.97 31.86 -5.67
CA GLY A 345 7.28 31.73 -4.25
C GLY A 345 6.30 30.75 -3.60
N ALA A 346 6.72 30.15 -2.50
CA ALA A 346 5.92 29.16 -1.80
C ALA A 346 6.31 29.05 -0.33
N TRP A 347 5.37 28.62 0.50
CA TRP A 347 5.68 27.94 1.75
C TRP A 347 5.19 26.50 1.65
N PHE A 348 5.99 25.56 2.17
CA PHE A 348 5.76 24.16 1.96
C PHE A 348 6.34 23.29 3.07
N VAL A 349 5.89 22.05 3.14
CA VAL A 349 6.45 20.97 3.95
C VAL A 349 6.84 19.80 3.06
N PHE A 350 7.83 19.02 3.49
CA PHE A 350 8.13 17.78 2.79
C PHE A 350 7.05 16.72 3.07
N PRO A 351 6.65 15.94 2.06
CA PRO A 351 5.71 14.85 2.26
C PRO A 351 6.14 13.91 3.39
N ASP A 352 5.16 13.46 4.17
CA ASP A 352 5.31 12.50 5.28
C ASP A 352 6.18 12.98 6.47
N VAL A 353 6.65 14.23 6.47
CA VAL A 353 7.51 14.78 7.53
C VAL A 353 6.73 15.56 8.58
N GLU A 354 5.77 16.42 8.17
CA GLU A 354 4.99 17.24 9.09
C GLU A 354 3.60 16.62 9.35
N PRO A 355 3.36 16.05 10.55
CA PRO A 355 2.10 15.38 10.86
C PRO A 355 0.87 16.29 10.87
N THR A 356 1.06 17.60 11.16
CA THR A 356 -0.04 18.58 11.21
C THR A 356 -0.47 19.06 9.82
N ALA A 357 0.25 18.68 8.77
CA ALA A 357 -0.10 18.95 7.38
C ALA A 357 -1.21 18.02 6.85
N PHE A 358 -1.58 16.98 7.62
CA PHE A 358 -2.78 16.18 7.38
C PHE A 358 -4.01 16.85 7.99
N PRO A 359 -5.22 16.62 7.44
CA PRO A 359 -6.45 17.17 7.99
C PRO A 359 -6.67 16.76 9.46
N ASP A 360 -7.08 17.73 10.26
CA ASP A 360 -7.48 17.49 11.66
C ASP A 360 -8.77 16.66 11.76
N GLY A 361 -9.24 16.41 12.99
CA GLY A 361 -10.50 15.68 13.22
C GLY A 361 -11.76 16.33 12.61
N SER A 362 -11.65 17.56 12.10
CA SER A 362 -12.71 18.31 11.39
C SER A 362 -12.48 18.34 9.87
N GLY A 363 -11.44 17.66 9.38
CA GLY A 363 -11.09 17.64 7.96
C GLY A 363 -10.35 18.89 7.46
N ARG A 364 -9.68 19.64 8.33
CA ARG A 364 -9.09 20.94 8.01
C ARG A 364 -7.58 20.97 8.22
N VAL A 365 -6.87 21.68 7.33
CA VAL A 365 -5.46 22.02 7.51
C VAL A 365 -5.33 23.54 7.58
N LEU A 366 -4.73 24.06 8.64
CA LEU A 366 -4.52 25.50 8.83
C LEU A 366 -3.50 26.00 7.81
N VAL A 367 -3.82 27.13 7.15
CA VAL A 367 -3.00 27.74 6.08
C VAL A 367 -2.40 29.09 6.53
N ALA A 368 -3.18 29.89 7.24
CA ALA A 368 -2.75 31.19 7.75
C ALA A 368 -3.57 31.60 8.98
N GLN A 369 -2.97 32.43 9.83
CA GLN A 369 -3.65 33.28 10.77
C GLN A 369 -3.40 34.73 10.36
N VAL A 370 -4.46 35.54 10.32
CA VAL A 370 -4.37 36.97 10.02
C VAL A 370 -5.18 37.77 11.03
N THR A 371 -4.62 38.84 11.54
CA THR A 371 -5.28 39.77 12.43
C THR A 371 -5.34 41.11 11.72
N THR A 372 -6.53 41.66 11.56
CA THR A 372 -6.75 42.85 10.74
C THR A 372 -7.92 43.69 11.24
N ASP A 373 -7.88 44.98 10.91
CA ASP A 373 -8.96 45.95 11.08
C ASP A 373 -9.80 46.15 9.78
N GLY A 374 -9.58 45.28 8.78
CA GLY A 374 -10.22 45.36 7.47
C GLY A 374 -10.80 44.05 6.97
N ILE A 375 -11.34 44.07 5.75
CA ILE A 375 -11.81 42.92 5.02
C ILE A 375 -10.60 42.25 4.38
N VAL A 376 -10.54 40.93 4.46
CA VAL A 376 -9.46 40.14 3.87
C VAL A 376 -9.94 39.46 2.58
N ASP A 377 -9.15 39.65 1.52
CA ASP A 377 -9.28 38.94 0.28
C ASP A 377 -8.08 37.96 0.12
N VAL A 378 -8.40 36.70 -0.06
CA VAL A 378 -7.45 35.59 -0.23
C VAL A 378 -7.54 35.04 -1.63
N LEU A 379 -6.40 34.89 -2.31
CA LEU A 379 -6.23 34.14 -3.55
C LEU A 379 -5.05 33.18 -3.36
N LEU A 380 -5.30 31.90 -3.32
CA LEU A 380 -4.27 30.87 -3.06
C LEU A 380 -4.23 29.85 -4.17
N ASN A 381 -3.06 29.20 -4.32
CA ASN A 381 -2.90 27.98 -5.06
C ASN A 381 -2.28 26.94 -4.12
N LEU A 382 -2.82 25.75 -4.11
CA LEU A 382 -2.44 24.68 -3.20
C LEU A 382 -1.91 23.48 -3.99
N GLN A 383 -0.94 22.79 -3.41
CA GLN A 383 -0.57 21.43 -3.82
C GLN A 383 -0.72 20.54 -2.61
N TYR A 384 -1.35 19.39 -2.80
CA TYR A 384 -1.43 18.38 -1.76
C TYR A 384 -1.04 17.01 -2.33
N ARG A 385 -0.58 16.13 -1.45
CA ARG A 385 -0.32 14.73 -1.78
C ARG A 385 -1.56 13.94 -1.41
N ALA A 386 -2.21 13.37 -2.40
CA ALA A 386 -3.33 12.47 -2.18
C ALA A 386 -2.87 11.10 -1.70
N GLN A 387 -3.74 10.39 -1.03
CA GLN A 387 -3.45 9.05 -0.49
C GLN A 387 -2.98 8.06 -1.57
N ASP A 388 -3.44 8.21 -2.82
CA ASP A 388 -3.00 7.40 -3.97
C ASP A 388 -1.57 7.74 -4.47
N GLY A 389 -0.88 8.64 -3.78
CA GLY A 389 0.47 9.10 -4.14
C GLY A 389 0.53 10.14 -5.24
N THR A 390 -0.60 10.56 -5.82
CA THR A 390 -0.64 11.67 -6.78
C THR A 390 -0.48 13.01 -6.06
N ASN A 391 -0.14 14.07 -6.81
CA ASN A 391 0.07 15.42 -6.29
C ASN A 391 -0.87 16.42 -7.00
N PRO A 392 -2.17 16.42 -6.67
CA PRO A 392 -3.11 17.37 -7.23
C PRO A 392 -2.76 18.82 -6.88
N GLN A 393 -3.13 19.72 -7.79
CA GLN A 393 -2.99 21.16 -7.61
C GLN A 393 -4.33 21.84 -7.76
N GLU A 394 -4.66 22.70 -6.81
CA GLU A 394 -5.83 23.57 -6.85
C GLU A 394 -5.37 25.00 -7.04
N VAL A 395 -5.89 25.67 -8.05
CA VAL A 395 -5.44 27.01 -8.45
C VAL A 395 -6.57 28.02 -8.45
N GLY A 396 -6.23 29.27 -8.15
CA GLY A 396 -7.19 30.37 -8.18
C GLY A 396 -8.28 30.26 -7.10
N LEU A 397 -7.96 29.66 -5.96
CA LEU A 397 -8.89 29.55 -4.83
C LEU A 397 -9.08 30.91 -4.18
N THR A 398 -10.32 31.36 -4.08
CA THR A 398 -10.65 32.66 -3.50
C THR A 398 -11.46 32.51 -2.22
N LEU A 399 -11.23 33.44 -1.28
CA LEU A 399 -11.99 33.55 -0.03
C LEU A 399 -11.98 35.00 0.43
N THR A 400 -13.14 35.56 0.78
CA THR A 400 -13.27 36.89 1.34
C THR A 400 -13.91 36.82 2.71
N PHE A 401 -13.39 37.51 3.70
CA PHE A 401 -13.94 37.56 5.05
C PHE A 401 -13.57 38.83 5.80
N PRO A 402 -14.31 39.21 6.88
CA PRO A 402 -15.62 38.64 7.24
C PRO A 402 -16.66 38.83 6.14
N ASP A 403 -17.76 38.05 6.21
CA ASP A 403 -18.88 38.26 5.28
C ASP A 403 -19.42 39.67 5.35
N ILE A 404 -19.48 40.35 4.21
CA ILE A 404 -20.05 41.71 4.14
C ILE A 404 -21.56 41.58 4.18
N VAL A 405 -22.14 42.04 5.28
CA VAL A 405 -23.61 42.22 5.39
C VAL A 405 -23.93 43.67 5.25
N LEU A 406 -24.40 44.07 4.08
CA LEU A 406 -24.81 45.46 3.81
C LEU A 406 -26.08 45.79 4.58
N GLY A 407 -26.14 47.02 5.13
CA GLY A 407 -27.30 47.52 5.83
C GLY A 407 -26.95 48.77 6.66
N CYS A 408 -27.98 49.35 7.30
CA CYS A 408 -27.73 50.51 8.19
C CYS A 408 -26.99 50.08 9.45
N THR A 409 -25.75 50.59 9.67
CA THR A 409 -24.90 50.31 10.84
C THR A 409 -25.07 51.33 11.96
N ASP A 410 -25.86 52.42 11.79
CA ASP A 410 -26.13 53.39 12.82
C ASP A 410 -27.21 52.90 13.82
N PRO A 411 -26.81 52.60 15.10
CA PRO A 411 -27.74 52.09 16.10
C PRO A 411 -28.86 53.09 16.49
N THR A 412 -28.73 54.35 16.05
CA THR A 412 -29.78 55.37 16.29
C THR A 412 -30.80 55.46 15.16
N ALA A 413 -30.52 54.78 14.03
CA ALA A 413 -31.43 54.78 12.89
C ALA A 413 -32.65 53.83 13.12
N CYS A 414 -33.78 54.18 12.52
CA CYS A 414 -35.02 53.40 12.64
C CYS A 414 -34.93 52.03 11.96
N ASN A 415 -34.08 51.89 10.98
CA ASN A 415 -33.83 50.65 10.23
C ASN A 415 -32.43 50.06 10.54
N TYR A 416 -31.92 50.35 11.73
CA TYR A 416 -30.67 49.71 12.17
C TYR A 416 -30.71 48.20 11.98
N ASN A 417 -29.71 47.70 11.34
CA ASN A 417 -29.50 46.26 11.16
C ASN A 417 -28.26 45.80 11.97
N ASN A 418 -28.49 45.18 13.12
CA ASN A 418 -27.43 44.70 13.98
C ASN A 418 -26.52 43.62 13.38
N ALA A 419 -26.92 43.04 12.24
CA ALA A 419 -26.13 42.05 11.48
C ALA A 419 -25.34 42.75 10.35
N ALA A 420 -25.59 44.06 10.07
CA ALA A 420 -24.82 44.76 9.04
C ALA A 420 -23.39 44.97 9.51
N THR A 421 -22.43 44.59 8.66
CA THR A 421 -21.00 44.83 8.83
C THR A 421 -20.51 46.04 8.05
N ASP A 422 -21.32 46.50 7.07
CA ASP A 422 -20.97 47.66 6.24
C ASP A 422 -22.24 48.47 5.94
N ASP A 423 -22.09 49.82 6.03
CA ASP A 423 -23.19 50.77 5.83
C ASP A 423 -23.47 50.95 4.33
N ASP A 424 -24.64 50.55 3.89
CA ASP A 424 -25.11 50.70 2.51
C ASP A 424 -25.73 52.10 2.21
N GLY A 425 -25.68 53.02 3.15
CA GLY A 425 -26.27 54.35 3.08
C GLY A 425 -27.80 54.35 3.24
N SER A 426 -28.37 53.23 3.67
CA SER A 426 -29.83 53.07 3.84
C SER A 426 -30.36 53.62 5.17
N CYS A 427 -29.51 54.15 6.04
CA CYS A 427 -29.90 54.60 7.38
C CYS A 427 -31.01 55.67 7.32
N ILE A 428 -32.12 55.43 8.03
CA ILE A 428 -33.21 56.36 8.23
C ILE A 428 -33.10 56.96 9.66
N LEU A 429 -32.67 58.17 9.75
CA LEU A 429 -32.56 58.84 11.05
C LEU A 429 -33.92 59.17 11.68
N PRO A 430 -33.98 59.40 13.02
CA PRO A 430 -35.25 59.53 13.76
C PRO A 430 -36.22 60.59 13.24
N ASP A 431 -35.73 61.65 12.59
CA ASP A 431 -36.59 62.67 11.98
C ASP A 431 -37.34 62.21 10.74
N GLY A 432 -37.03 61.00 10.21
CA GLY A 432 -37.67 60.36 9.05
C GLY A 432 -38.41 59.06 9.35
N CYS A 433 -38.45 58.58 10.61
CA CYS A 433 -39.16 57.37 11.01
C CYS A 433 -40.65 57.66 11.20
N THR A 434 -41.49 57.21 10.29
CA THR A 434 -42.96 57.28 10.38
C THR A 434 -43.61 55.92 10.40
#